data_68be605170b732eebba1f5ccf081185d
#
_entry.id   68be605170b732eebba1f5ccf081185d
#
_cell.length_a   1.000
_cell.length_b   1.000
_cell.length_c   1.000
_cell.angle_alpha   90.00
_cell.angle_beta   90.00
_cell.angle_gamma   90.00
#
_symmetry.space_group_name_H-M   'P 1'
#
loop_
_entity.id
_entity.type
_entity.pdbx_description
1 polymer ?
#
loop_
_entity_poly.entity_id
_entity_poly.type
_entity_poly.pdbx_seq_one_letter_code
_entity_poly.pdbx_strand_id
1 'polypeptide(L)'
;MIRISQLKLKVGHTREELFEEIIHQAHGKRPVSWRIVRKSVDARKKPQLFYVYTIDAEFENEKKLLSAKKSKWTRSTVVKYRFPYNKKDGSGASSTEVSTIDRAVIVGMGPAGLFAALVLARAGFAPIVFERGDCVEKRSEIVEHFFESGELDEESNVQFGEGGAGTFSDGKLNTLVKAKFGRNHFVLKEFVKHRSEERRVGKECRSR
;
A
#
# COMPACT_ATOMS: atom_id res chain seq x y z
N MET A 1 -10.76 17.33 -7.22
CA MET A 1 -9.63 16.80 -8.01
C MET A 1 -10.13 16.08 -9.26
N ILE A 2 -9.42 16.25 -10.34
CA ILE A 2 -9.67 15.62 -11.64
C ILE A 2 -8.58 14.57 -11.88
N ARG A 3 -8.96 13.41 -12.37
CA ARG A 3 -8.04 12.36 -12.79
C ARG A 3 -7.77 12.48 -14.28
N ILE A 4 -6.50 12.65 -14.62
CA ILE A 4 -5.97 12.67 -15.97
C ILE A 4 -5.18 11.39 -16.18
N SER A 5 -5.56 10.60 -17.17
CA SER A 5 -4.94 9.32 -17.47
C SER A 5 -4.24 9.36 -18.83
N GLN A 6 -3.32 8.43 -19.06
CA GLN A 6 -2.60 8.27 -20.32
C GLN A 6 -1.68 9.45 -20.70
N LEU A 7 -1.15 10.19 -19.71
CA LEU A 7 -0.05 11.13 -20.00
C LEU A 7 1.20 10.33 -20.34
N LYS A 8 1.73 10.55 -21.53
CA LYS A 8 2.82 9.75 -22.07
C LYS A 8 4.04 10.64 -22.33
N LEU A 9 5.15 10.35 -21.62
CA LEU A 9 6.43 11.03 -21.78
C LEU A 9 7.55 10.02 -22.04
N LYS A 10 8.62 10.47 -22.71
CA LYS A 10 9.83 9.66 -22.91
C LYS A 10 10.47 9.30 -21.58
N VAL A 11 11.13 8.15 -21.51
CA VAL A 11 11.96 7.81 -20.36
C VAL A 11 13.11 8.82 -20.28
N GLY A 12 13.42 9.29 -19.06
CA GLY A 12 14.44 10.32 -18.83
C GLY A 12 13.90 11.76 -18.76
N HIS A 13 12.57 11.95 -18.94
CA HIS A 13 11.97 13.29 -18.76
C HIS A 13 12.10 13.78 -17.30
N THR A 14 12.09 15.08 -17.13
CA THR A 14 12.14 15.77 -15.84
C THR A 14 10.75 15.89 -15.20
N ARG A 15 10.71 16.31 -13.94
CA ARG A 15 9.43 16.59 -13.27
C ARG A 15 8.73 17.82 -13.85
N GLU A 16 9.52 18.76 -14.32
CA GLU A 16 9.08 19.99 -14.98
C GLU A 16 8.37 19.67 -16.31
N GLU A 17 8.96 18.79 -17.12
CA GLU A 17 8.36 18.31 -18.37
C GLU A 17 7.02 17.59 -18.12
N LEU A 18 6.93 16.80 -17.05
CA LEU A 18 5.67 16.18 -16.65
C LEU A 18 4.63 17.25 -16.25
N PHE A 19 5.06 18.29 -15.55
CA PHE A 19 4.18 19.40 -15.15
C PHE A 19 3.67 20.18 -16.36
N GLU A 20 4.53 20.48 -17.32
CA GLU A 20 4.14 21.15 -18.58
C GLU A 20 3.17 20.30 -19.40
N GLU A 21 3.37 18.97 -19.43
CA GLU A 21 2.41 18.07 -20.11
C GLU A 21 1.04 18.09 -19.42
N ILE A 22 1.00 18.20 -18.07
CA ILE A 22 -0.26 18.36 -17.32
C ILE A 22 -0.97 19.65 -17.76
N ILE A 23 -0.24 20.77 -17.84
CA ILE A 23 -0.77 22.07 -18.28
C ILE A 23 -1.26 21.99 -19.72
N HIS A 24 -0.47 21.37 -20.59
CA HIS A 24 -0.85 21.18 -22.01
C HIS A 24 -2.16 20.39 -22.14
N GLN A 25 -2.27 19.25 -21.47
CA GLN A 25 -3.51 18.48 -21.41
C GLN A 25 -4.67 19.27 -20.80
N ALA A 26 -4.38 20.14 -19.84
CA ALA A 26 -5.36 21.01 -19.20
C ALA A 26 -5.70 22.28 -20.00
N HIS A 27 -5.39 22.30 -21.30
CA HIS A 27 -5.62 23.45 -22.17
C HIS A 27 -5.04 24.76 -21.62
N GLY A 28 -3.80 24.71 -21.16
CA GLY A 28 -3.05 25.84 -20.61
C GLY A 28 -3.37 26.20 -19.18
N LYS A 29 -4.25 25.46 -18.49
CA LYS A 29 -4.59 25.74 -17.08
C LYS A 29 -3.59 25.07 -16.14
N ARG A 30 -3.07 25.87 -15.21
CA ARG A 30 -2.18 25.37 -14.15
C ARG A 30 -2.98 24.74 -13.02
N PRO A 31 -2.60 23.52 -12.56
CA PRO A 31 -3.22 22.95 -11.37
C PRO A 31 -2.73 23.66 -10.10
N VAL A 32 -3.60 23.79 -9.11
CA VAL A 32 -3.28 24.26 -7.76
C VAL A 32 -2.43 23.22 -7.02
N SER A 33 -2.78 21.95 -7.21
CA SER A 33 -2.04 20.83 -6.65
C SER A 33 -2.14 19.62 -7.58
N TRP A 34 -1.13 18.76 -7.56
CA TRP A 34 -1.16 17.51 -8.32
C TRP A 34 -0.33 16.40 -7.68
N ARG A 35 -0.68 15.15 -7.99
CA ARG A 35 0.05 13.97 -7.52
C ARG A 35 0.00 12.84 -8.54
N ILE A 36 1.04 12.05 -8.59
CA ILE A 36 1.08 10.82 -9.38
C ILE A 36 0.29 9.74 -8.65
N VAL A 37 -0.71 9.17 -9.33
CA VAL A 37 -1.50 8.04 -8.84
C VAL A 37 -0.92 6.73 -9.34
N ARG A 38 -0.45 6.73 -10.60
CA ARG A 38 0.15 5.57 -11.25
C ARG A 38 1.23 6.00 -12.22
N LYS A 39 2.33 5.28 -12.24
CA LYS A 39 3.39 5.33 -13.26
C LYS A 39 3.56 3.92 -13.81
N SER A 40 3.54 3.76 -15.11
CA SER A 40 3.80 2.49 -15.81
C SER A 40 4.71 2.71 -16.99
N VAL A 41 5.35 1.64 -17.47
CA VAL A 41 6.22 1.68 -18.64
C VAL A 41 5.44 1.17 -19.86
N ASP A 42 5.49 1.92 -20.96
CA ASP A 42 5.04 1.48 -22.27
C ASP A 42 6.25 1.12 -23.13
N ALA A 43 6.50 -0.18 -23.31
CA ALA A 43 7.60 -0.74 -24.05
C ALA A 43 7.14 -1.46 -25.34
N ARG A 44 5.92 -1.19 -25.82
CA ARG A 44 5.33 -1.89 -26.98
C ARG A 44 6.02 -1.56 -28.31
N LYS A 45 6.67 -0.41 -28.41
CA LYS A 45 7.37 0.05 -29.61
C LYS A 45 8.86 0.28 -29.29
N LYS A 46 9.62 -0.81 -29.12
CA LYS A 46 11.08 -0.73 -28.97
C LYS A 46 11.73 -0.16 -30.22
N PRO A 47 12.83 0.63 -30.11
CA PRO A 47 13.58 0.96 -28.87
C PRO A 47 12.99 2.11 -28.04
N GLN A 48 11.88 2.72 -28.49
CA GLN A 48 11.29 3.86 -27.80
C GLN A 48 10.51 3.40 -26.56
N LEU A 49 11.00 3.82 -25.40
CA LEU A 49 10.36 3.57 -24.09
C LEU A 49 9.67 4.85 -23.61
N PHE A 50 8.49 4.68 -23.05
CA PHE A 50 7.73 5.78 -22.49
C PHE A 50 7.24 5.44 -21.07
N TYR A 51 7.17 6.46 -20.23
CA TYR A 51 6.36 6.41 -19.03
C TYR A 51 4.94 6.88 -19.32
N VAL A 52 3.98 6.16 -18.78
CA VAL A 52 2.56 6.49 -18.87
C VAL A 52 2.04 6.78 -17.47
N TYR A 53 1.56 7.99 -17.27
CA TYR A 53 1.09 8.46 -15.98
C TYR A 53 -0.42 8.52 -15.90
N THR A 54 -0.92 8.26 -14.70
CA THR A 54 -2.23 8.69 -14.23
C THR A 54 -1.99 9.63 -13.07
N ILE A 55 -2.53 10.81 -13.14
CA ILE A 55 -2.40 11.84 -12.10
C ILE A 55 -3.77 12.28 -11.59
N ASP A 56 -3.81 12.72 -10.36
CA ASP A 56 -4.91 13.52 -9.81
C ASP A 56 -4.43 14.95 -9.68
N ALA A 57 -5.15 15.89 -10.27
CA ALA A 57 -4.86 17.31 -10.23
C ALA A 57 -6.08 18.12 -9.77
N GLU A 58 -5.83 19.18 -9.05
CA GLU A 58 -6.84 20.12 -8.55
C GLU A 58 -6.75 21.40 -9.35
N PHE A 59 -7.89 21.91 -9.80
CA PHE A 59 -7.99 23.14 -10.57
C PHE A 59 -9.07 24.05 -9.97
N GLU A 60 -8.92 25.36 -10.09
CA GLU A 60 -9.91 26.32 -9.58
C GLU A 60 -11.31 26.12 -10.20
N ASN A 61 -11.40 25.74 -11.48
CA ASN A 61 -12.65 25.59 -12.23
C ASN A 61 -12.85 24.17 -12.77
N GLU A 62 -12.87 23.18 -11.89
CA GLU A 62 -13.00 21.75 -12.26
C GLU A 62 -14.26 21.45 -13.08
N LYS A 63 -15.39 22.11 -12.79
CA LYS A 63 -16.66 21.87 -13.49
C LYS A 63 -16.56 22.14 -14.98
N LYS A 64 -15.91 23.23 -15.37
CA LYS A 64 -15.70 23.61 -16.79
C LYS A 64 -14.79 22.62 -17.52
N LEU A 65 -13.79 22.09 -16.83
CA LEU A 65 -12.86 21.13 -17.39
C LEU A 65 -13.50 19.75 -17.60
N LEU A 66 -14.38 19.32 -16.69
CA LEU A 66 -15.10 18.05 -16.80
C LEU A 66 -16.24 18.08 -17.83
N SER A 67 -16.86 19.25 -18.06
CA SER A 67 -17.98 19.38 -19.01
C SER A 67 -17.54 19.53 -20.47
N ALA A 68 -16.26 19.68 -20.76
CA ALA A 68 -15.76 19.77 -22.10
C ALA A 68 -16.03 18.44 -22.86
N LYS A 69 -16.78 18.50 -23.98
CA LYS A 69 -17.27 17.33 -24.76
C LYS A 69 -16.22 16.30 -25.20
N LYS A 70 -14.92 16.62 -25.14
CA LYS A 70 -13.80 15.74 -25.48
C LYS A 70 -12.93 15.33 -24.27
N SER A 71 -13.33 15.70 -23.05
CA SER A 71 -12.52 15.42 -21.88
C SER A 71 -12.64 13.93 -21.51
N LYS A 72 -11.53 13.22 -21.59
CA LYS A 72 -11.38 11.84 -21.08
C LYS A 72 -11.12 11.83 -19.57
N TRP A 73 -11.39 12.92 -18.89
CA TRP A 73 -11.10 13.10 -17.49
C TRP A 73 -12.25 12.62 -16.61
N THR A 74 -11.91 12.10 -15.48
CA THR A 74 -12.88 11.63 -14.49
C THR A 74 -12.71 12.36 -13.17
N ARG A 75 -13.79 12.52 -12.43
CA ARG A 75 -13.69 13.02 -11.07
C ARG A 75 -12.92 12.02 -10.21
N SER A 76 -11.85 12.47 -9.58
CA SER A 76 -11.08 11.67 -8.63
C SER A 76 -11.67 11.80 -7.23
N THR A 77 -12.05 10.66 -6.64
CA THR A 77 -12.41 10.58 -5.23
C THR A 77 -11.32 9.80 -4.51
N VAL A 78 -10.66 10.45 -3.55
CA VAL A 78 -9.69 9.77 -2.69
C VAL A 78 -10.44 9.07 -1.58
N VAL A 79 -10.59 7.77 -1.73
CA VAL A 79 -11.14 6.94 -0.66
C VAL A 79 -10.02 6.65 0.35
N LYS A 80 -10.14 7.23 1.55
CA LYS A 80 -9.26 6.91 2.69
C LYS A 80 -9.93 5.84 3.53
N TYR A 81 -9.15 4.82 3.89
CA TYR A 81 -9.62 3.85 4.89
C TYR A 81 -9.88 4.56 6.22
N ARG A 82 -11.04 4.28 6.81
CA ARG A 82 -11.39 4.71 8.18
C ARG A 82 -11.80 3.47 8.95
N PHE A 83 -11.21 3.30 10.12
CA PHE A 83 -11.66 2.27 11.03
C PHE A 83 -13.01 2.70 11.64
N PRO A 84 -14.03 1.81 11.66
CA PRO A 84 -15.39 2.19 12.06
C PRO A 84 -15.53 2.50 13.55
N TYR A 85 -14.59 2.05 14.37
CA TYR A 85 -14.64 2.22 15.83
C TYR A 85 -13.42 2.99 16.32
N ASN A 86 -13.64 3.92 17.24
CA ASN A 86 -12.57 4.63 17.91
C ASN A 86 -12.92 4.81 19.37
N LYS A 87 -12.16 4.17 20.27
CA LYS A 87 -12.37 4.25 21.72
C LYS A 87 -12.24 5.68 22.26
N LYS A 88 -11.39 6.51 21.62
CA LYS A 88 -11.13 7.89 22.05
C LYS A 88 -12.26 8.86 21.75
N ASP A 89 -13.05 8.61 20.72
CA ASP A 89 -14.07 9.54 20.22
C ASP A 89 -15.46 9.22 20.74
N GLY A 90 -15.65 8.15 21.50
CA GLY A 90 -16.97 7.69 21.96
C GLY A 90 -17.95 7.36 20.84
N SER A 91 -17.51 7.42 19.58
CA SER A 91 -18.33 7.23 18.37
C SER A 91 -18.55 5.77 17.97
N GLY A 92 -18.10 4.83 18.77
CA GLY A 92 -18.36 3.41 18.61
C GLY A 92 -19.58 3.03 19.43
N ALA A 93 -20.49 2.26 18.84
CA ALA A 93 -21.73 1.80 19.43
C ALA A 93 -21.64 1.54 20.93
N SER A 94 -22.54 2.20 21.65
CA SER A 94 -22.86 2.00 23.06
C SER A 94 -21.68 2.04 24.03
N SER A 95 -21.74 2.98 24.93
CA SER A 95 -20.88 3.21 26.09
C SER A 95 -20.84 2.02 27.09
N THR A 96 -20.55 0.84 26.62
CA THR A 96 -20.10 -0.24 27.48
C THR A 96 -18.63 0.05 27.73
N GLU A 97 -18.29 0.44 28.94
CA GLU A 97 -16.91 0.47 29.41
C GLU A 97 -16.29 -0.88 29.04
N VAL A 98 -15.39 -0.87 28.05
CA VAL A 98 -14.59 -2.06 27.73
C VAL A 98 -13.75 -2.29 28.96
N SER A 99 -14.21 -3.21 29.82
CA SER A 99 -13.49 -3.60 31.01
C SER A 99 -12.09 -4.05 30.58
N THR A 100 -11.12 -3.89 31.45
CA THR A 100 -9.75 -4.38 31.23
C THR A 100 -9.68 -5.88 30.96
N ILE A 101 -10.80 -6.58 31.13
CA ILE A 101 -10.98 -8.02 30.95
C ILE A 101 -11.35 -8.36 29.48
N ASP A 102 -11.99 -7.44 28.73
CA ASP A 102 -12.44 -7.70 27.34
C ASP A 102 -11.39 -7.25 26.29
N ARG A 103 -10.21 -7.82 26.39
CA ARG A 103 -9.17 -7.58 25.38
C ARG A 103 -9.43 -8.47 24.15
N ALA A 104 -9.37 -7.87 22.97
CA ALA A 104 -9.46 -8.63 21.73
C ALA A 104 -8.28 -9.62 21.63
N VAL A 105 -8.59 -10.89 21.38
CA VAL A 105 -7.60 -11.94 21.17
C VAL A 105 -7.47 -12.19 19.69
N ILE A 106 -6.23 -12.21 19.20
CA ILE A 106 -5.87 -12.47 17.81
C ILE A 106 -5.02 -13.74 17.82
N VAL A 107 -5.43 -14.74 17.06
CA VAL A 107 -4.68 -15.98 16.89
C VAL A 107 -3.99 -15.97 15.53
N GLY A 108 -2.66 -16.07 15.56
CA GLY A 108 -1.77 -16.00 14.41
C GLY A 108 -1.22 -14.59 14.16
N MET A 109 0.09 -14.49 13.94
CA MET A 109 0.84 -13.25 13.70
C MET A 109 1.31 -13.13 12.22
N GLY A 110 0.56 -13.73 11.32
CA GLY A 110 0.72 -13.49 9.89
C GLY A 110 0.21 -12.10 9.48
N PRO A 111 0.21 -11.74 8.18
CA PRO A 111 -0.20 -10.41 7.71
C PRO A 111 -1.58 -9.97 8.20
N ALA A 112 -2.54 -10.89 8.26
CA ALA A 112 -3.89 -10.57 8.73
C ALA A 112 -3.92 -10.22 10.23
N GLY A 113 -3.24 -11.02 11.06
CA GLY A 113 -3.14 -10.80 12.51
C GLY A 113 -2.39 -9.52 12.84
N LEU A 114 -1.29 -9.25 12.16
CA LEU A 114 -0.50 -8.02 12.32
C LEU A 114 -1.33 -6.77 12.00
N PHE A 115 -2.08 -6.77 10.89
CA PHE A 115 -2.95 -5.63 10.55
C PHE A 115 -4.15 -5.51 11.46
N ALA A 116 -4.72 -6.62 11.95
CA ALA A 116 -5.78 -6.60 12.96
C ALA A 116 -5.27 -5.97 14.26
N ALA A 117 -4.11 -6.41 14.75
CA ALA A 117 -3.47 -5.85 15.95
C ALA A 117 -3.18 -4.35 15.79
N LEU A 118 -2.60 -3.95 14.65
CA LEU A 118 -2.26 -2.56 14.36
C LEU A 118 -3.51 -1.65 14.36
N VAL A 119 -4.58 -2.10 13.70
CA VAL A 119 -5.81 -1.30 13.58
C VAL A 119 -6.51 -1.18 14.93
N LEU A 120 -6.60 -2.27 15.70
CA LEU A 120 -7.17 -2.27 17.05
C LEU A 120 -6.35 -1.40 18.01
N ALA A 121 -5.04 -1.53 18.01
CA ALA A 121 -4.16 -0.73 18.87
C ALA A 121 -4.30 0.78 18.57
N ARG A 122 -4.38 1.16 17.29
CA ARG A 122 -4.62 2.56 16.89
C ARG A 122 -5.99 3.09 17.28
N ALA A 123 -6.97 2.22 17.35
CA ALA A 123 -8.30 2.57 17.82
C ALA A 123 -8.40 2.68 19.36
N GLY A 124 -7.29 2.42 20.08
CA GLY A 124 -7.21 2.53 21.53
C GLY A 124 -7.52 1.23 22.27
N PHE A 125 -7.68 0.12 21.57
CA PHE A 125 -7.77 -1.21 22.18
C PHE A 125 -6.36 -1.75 22.46
N ALA A 126 -6.26 -2.70 23.40
CA ALA A 126 -5.01 -3.38 23.72
C ALA A 126 -5.12 -4.88 23.36
N PRO A 127 -5.02 -5.24 22.08
CA PRO A 127 -5.20 -6.63 21.67
C PRO A 127 -4.08 -7.52 22.23
N ILE A 128 -4.40 -8.79 22.43
CA ILE A 128 -3.44 -9.86 22.72
C ILE A 128 -3.27 -10.67 21.45
N VAL A 129 -2.02 -10.90 21.04
CA VAL A 129 -1.71 -11.69 19.84
C VAL A 129 -1.00 -12.96 20.30
N PHE A 130 -1.51 -14.10 19.86
CA PHE A 130 -0.87 -15.40 20.03
C PHE A 130 -0.32 -15.86 18.68
N GLU A 131 0.94 -16.27 18.67
CA GLU A 131 1.60 -16.89 17.53
C GLU A 131 2.17 -18.25 17.98
N ARG A 132 2.02 -19.26 17.15
CA ARG A 132 2.48 -20.62 17.45
C ARG A 132 3.97 -20.75 17.23
N GLY A 133 4.44 -20.21 16.11
CA GLY A 133 5.85 -20.28 15.75
C GLY A 133 6.71 -19.22 16.42
N ASP A 134 8.00 -19.32 16.22
CA ASP A 134 9.00 -18.49 16.86
C ASP A 134 9.00 -17.03 16.33
N CYS A 135 9.67 -16.15 17.09
CA CYS A 135 9.98 -14.78 16.67
C CYS A 135 10.87 -14.78 15.42
N VAL A 136 10.88 -13.65 14.70
CA VAL A 136 11.52 -13.56 13.37
C VAL A 136 13.02 -13.89 13.40
N GLU A 137 13.72 -13.58 14.48
CA GLU A 137 15.15 -13.87 14.65
C GLU A 137 15.39 -15.38 14.67
N LYS A 138 14.75 -16.09 15.61
CA LYS A 138 14.88 -17.54 15.75
C LYS A 138 14.32 -18.29 14.54
N ARG A 139 13.20 -17.81 14.00
CA ARG A 139 12.62 -18.36 12.78
C ARG A 139 13.57 -18.27 11.58
N SER A 140 14.38 -17.20 11.50
CA SER A 140 15.38 -17.06 10.44
C SER A 140 16.45 -18.15 10.52
N GLU A 141 16.93 -18.47 11.74
CA GLU A 141 17.87 -19.55 11.98
C GLU A 141 17.29 -20.92 11.61
N ILE A 142 16.04 -21.18 11.99
CA ILE A 142 15.33 -22.43 11.67
C ILE A 142 15.15 -22.59 10.14
N VAL A 143 14.79 -21.52 9.45
CA VAL A 143 14.61 -21.53 7.99
C VAL A 143 15.95 -21.73 7.28
N GLU A 144 17.04 -21.13 7.76
CA GLU A 144 18.38 -21.33 7.21
C GLU A 144 18.81 -22.78 7.41
N HIS A 145 18.64 -23.34 8.60
CA HIS A 145 18.91 -24.74 8.90
C HIS A 145 18.11 -25.70 7.98
N PHE A 146 16.82 -25.41 7.76
CA PHE A 146 16.01 -26.20 6.84
C PHE A 146 16.57 -26.21 5.41
N PHE A 147 17.04 -25.09 4.90
CA PHE A 147 17.62 -25.02 3.55
C PHE A 147 18.98 -25.73 3.45
N GLU A 148 19.71 -25.87 4.56
CA GLU A 148 21.00 -26.59 4.60
C GLU A 148 20.84 -28.10 4.82
N SER A 149 19.97 -28.50 5.75
CA SER A 149 19.83 -29.88 6.21
C SER A 149 18.66 -30.64 5.58
N GLY A 150 17.61 -29.95 5.17
CA GLY A 150 16.32 -30.50 4.77
C GLY A 150 15.41 -30.89 5.95
N GLU A 151 15.82 -30.61 7.20
CA GLU A 151 15.03 -30.92 8.40
C GLU A 151 13.98 -29.83 8.62
N LEU A 152 12.70 -30.21 8.54
CA LEU A 152 11.57 -29.30 8.71
C LEU A 152 11.14 -29.21 10.19
N ASP A 153 11.11 -28.00 10.73
CA ASP A 153 10.39 -27.72 11.98
C ASP A 153 8.90 -27.50 11.67
N GLU A 154 8.01 -28.26 12.30
CA GLU A 154 6.57 -28.23 12.02
C GLU A 154 5.89 -26.99 12.61
N GLU A 155 6.43 -26.39 13.65
CA GLU A 155 5.85 -25.24 14.36
C GLU A 155 6.39 -23.90 13.85
N SER A 156 7.65 -23.86 13.39
CA SER A 156 8.33 -22.66 12.94
C SER A 156 9.11 -22.91 11.65
N ASN A 157 8.69 -22.35 10.52
CA ASN A 157 9.28 -22.61 9.21
C ASN A 157 9.02 -21.48 8.22
N VAL A 158 9.20 -21.71 6.91
CA VAL A 158 8.94 -20.72 5.87
C VAL A 158 7.48 -20.24 5.85
N GLN A 159 6.53 -21.05 6.29
CA GLN A 159 5.10 -20.74 6.28
C GLN A 159 4.57 -20.22 7.62
N PHE A 160 5.07 -20.79 8.72
CA PHE A 160 4.58 -20.54 10.09
C PHE A 160 5.59 -19.76 10.92
N GLY A 161 5.08 -18.95 11.85
CA GLY A 161 5.84 -18.09 12.74
C GLY A 161 5.59 -16.61 12.50
N GLU A 162 6.24 -15.78 13.29
CA GLU A 162 6.07 -14.32 13.27
C GLU A 162 6.21 -13.74 11.84
N GLY A 163 5.20 -12.96 11.41
CA GLY A 163 5.15 -12.35 10.09
C GLY A 163 4.53 -13.23 9.00
N GLY A 164 4.34 -14.53 9.27
CA GLY A 164 3.79 -15.50 8.32
C GLY A 164 4.69 -15.76 7.10
N ALA A 165 4.16 -16.40 6.06
CA ALA A 165 4.92 -16.77 4.87
C ALA A 165 5.50 -15.58 4.08
N GLY A 166 4.98 -14.39 4.28
CA GLY A 166 5.48 -13.18 3.62
C GLY A 166 6.89 -12.75 4.04
N THR A 167 7.34 -13.13 5.23
CA THR A 167 8.64 -12.75 5.80
C THR A 167 9.81 -13.23 4.93
N PHE A 168 9.70 -14.42 4.35
CA PHE A 168 10.74 -15.03 3.52
C PHE A 168 10.43 -14.99 2.02
N SER A 169 9.47 -14.13 1.60
CA SER A 169 9.13 -13.95 0.19
C SER A 169 10.11 -12.99 -0.51
N ASP A 170 10.02 -12.94 -1.84
CA ASP A 170 10.77 -11.99 -2.66
C ASP A 170 10.26 -10.53 -2.55
N GLY A 171 9.27 -10.29 -1.72
CA GLY A 171 8.71 -8.97 -1.43
C GLY A 171 7.82 -8.39 -2.54
N LYS A 172 7.49 -9.17 -3.56
CA LYS A 172 6.55 -8.73 -4.60
C LYS A 172 5.12 -8.78 -4.08
N LEU A 173 4.44 -7.66 -4.15
CA LEU A 173 3.03 -7.54 -3.79
C LEU A 173 2.19 -7.40 -5.05
N ASN A 174 1.54 -8.48 -5.45
CA ASN A 174 0.60 -8.48 -6.56
C ASN A 174 -0.82 -8.71 -6.03
N THR A 175 -1.74 -7.82 -6.37
CA THR A 175 -3.14 -7.97 -6.03
C THR A 175 -4.05 -7.46 -7.15
N LEU A 176 -5.05 -8.24 -7.50
CA LEU A 176 -6.14 -7.85 -8.39
C LEU A 176 -7.37 -7.33 -7.61
N VAL A 177 -7.32 -7.33 -6.29
CA VAL A 177 -8.43 -6.91 -5.43
C VAL A 177 -8.65 -5.40 -5.57
N LYS A 178 -9.85 -5.04 -6.01
CA LYS A 178 -10.31 -3.64 -6.03
C LYS A 178 -10.93 -3.29 -4.67
N ALA A 179 -10.12 -2.76 -3.77
CA ALA A 179 -10.59 -2.37 -2.45
C ALA A 179 -11.41 -1.08 -2.51
N LYS A 180 -12.74 -1.20 -2.40
CA LYS A 180 -13.69 -0.07 -2.44
C LYS A 180 -13.47 0.94 -1.31
N PHE A 181 -12.94 0.51 -0.17
CA PHE A 181 -12.81 1.32 1.06
C PHE A 181 -11.38 1.80 1.34
N GLY A 182 -10.50 1.81 0.35
CA GLY A 182 -9.13 2.29 0.51
C GLY A 182 -8.21 1.39 1.34
N ARG A 183 -8.60 0.14 1.62
CA ARG A 183 -7.83 -0.80 2.45
C ARG A 183 -6.45 -1.11 1.86
N ASN A 184 -6.36 -1.38 0.55
CA ASN A 184 -5.09 -1.65 -0.10
C ASN A 184 -4.13 -0.45 0.03
N HIS A 185 -4.66 0.77 -0.13
CA HIS A 185 -3.85 1.98 0.02
C HIS A 185 -3.37 2.17 1.46
N PHE A 186 -4.20 1.83 2.44
CA PHE A 186 -3.81 1.84 3.85
C PHE A 186 -2.66 0.86 4.11
N VAL A 187 -2.79 -0.41 3.67
CA VAL A 187 -1.76 -1.45 3.84
C VAL A 187 -0.44 -1.01 3.21
N LEU A 188 -0.46 -0.56 1.95
CA LEU A 188 0.75 -0.11 1.26
C LEU A 188 1.40 1.09 1.95
N LYS A 189 0.62 2.03 2.47
CA LYS A 189 1.13 3.15 3.26
C LYS A 189 1.84 2.70 4.54
N GLU A 190 1.29 1.70 5.22
CA GLU A 190 1.92 1.16 6.42
C GLU A 190 3.25 0.49 6.09
N PHE A 191 3.33 -0.28 5.01
CA PHE A 191 4.59 -0.87 4.57
C PHE A 191 5.65 0.20 4.27
N VAL A 192 5.30 1.26 3.53
CA VAL A 192 6.21 2.38 3.26
C VAL A 192 6.65 3.06 4.55
N LYS A 193 5.71 3.32 5.48
CA LYS A 193 6.01 3.93 6.78
C LYS A 193 7.01 3.10 7.60
N HIS A 194 6.94 1.79 7.50
CA HIS A 194 7.84 0.84 8.17
C HIS A 194 9.04 0.45 7.30
N ARG A 195 9.42 1.29 6.33
CA ARG A 195 10.65 1.19 5.53
C ARG A 195 10.77 -0.08 4.68
N SER A 196 9.64 -0.67 4.26
CA SER A 196 9.66 -1.86 3.41
C SER A 196 10.40 -1.63 2.08
N GLU A 197 10.45 -0.41 1.57
CA GLU A 197 11.18 -0.05 0.35
C GLU A 197 12.71 -0.05 0.54
N GLU A 198 13.21 0.32 1.71
CA GLU A 198 14.64 0.34 2.01
C GLU A 198 15.24 -1.08 2.00
N ARG A 199 14.46 -2.10 2.37
CA ARG A 199 14.87 -3.50 2.28
C ARG A 199 15.01 -4.00 0.85
N ARG A 200 14.30 -3.43 -0.12
CA ARG A 200 14.41 -3.80 -1.55
C ARG A 200 15.76 -3.40 -2.14
N VAL A 201 16.26 -2.22 -1.83
CA VAL A 201 17.52 -1.69 -2.39
C VAL A 201 18.74 -2.51 -1.96
N GLY A 202 18.72 -3.16 -0.80
CA GLY A 202 19.83 -3.96 -0.31
C GLY A 202 19.86 -5.42 -0.74
N LYS A 203 18.70 -6.02 -1.12
CA LYS A 203 18.58 -7.45 -1.43
C LYS A 203 18.57 -7.79 -2.92
N GLU A 204 18.31 -6.85 -3.81
CA GLU A 204 18.29 -7.12 -5.26
C GLU A 204 19.66 -7.49 -5.85
N CYS A 205 20.76 -7.24 -5.13
CA CYS A 205 22.11 -7.60 -5.55
C CYS A 205 22.59 -8.99 -5.13
N ARG A 206 21.79 -9.79 -4.39
CA ARG A 206 22.26 -11.10 -3.85
C ARG A 206 21.54 -12.33 -4.38
N SER A 207 20.56 -12.19 -5.25
CA SER A 207 19.90 -13.34 -5.88
C SER A 207 20.33 -13.45 -7.34
N ARG A 208 21.52 -14.02 -7.54
CA ARG A 208 21.94 -14.68 -8.78
C ARG A 208 22.49 -16.06 -8.43
#